data_6098e7a0046c08b977390b9e85c16717
#
_entry.id   6098e7a0046c08b977390b9e85c16717
#
_cell.length_a   1.000
_cell.length_b   1.000
_cell.length_c   1.000
_cell.angle_alpha   90.00
_cell.angle_beta   90.00
_cell.angle_gamma   90.00
#
_symmetry.space_group_name_H-M   'P 1'
#
loop_
_entity.id
_entity.type
_entity.pdbx_description
1 polymer ?
#
loop_
_entity_poly.entity_id
_entity_poly.type
_entity_poly.pdbx_seq_one_letter_code
_entity_poly.pdbx_strand_id
1 'polypeptide(L)'
;MNNLFSVKDQVVVITGGTGVLGKAIAAHLAEEGAKVVILGRKAEVGNAIVNEIKAKGGEAMFLVTNVLDEAILEQNLKDILAAYGRVDALLNAAGGNMPGATIAPTGNFFDLKVDEFQKVLNLNLTGTVLPTQVFLKPMVEQKKGAIVNFSSMAAFRPMTRVCGYAAAKAGISNFTAFMANEVATKFGEGIRVNAIAPGFFLTEQNRTLLTNEDGTYTQRGNDVIRQT
;
A
#
# COMPACT_ATOMS: atom_id res chain seq x y z
N MET A 1 -29.26 -11.03 7.42
CA MET A 1 -29.02 -9.74 6.71
C MET A 1 -27.67 -9.84 6.01
N ASN A 2 -27.60 -9.58 4.70
CA ASN A 2 -26.32 -9.51 4.04
C ASN A 2 -25.57 -8.28 4.59
N ASN A 3 -24.46 -8.53 5.28
CA ASN A 3 -23.60 -7.44 5.73
C ASN A 3 -22.85 -6.86 4.51
N LEU A 4 -23.23 -5.66 4.07
CA LEU A 4 -22.62 -4.96 2.93
C LEU A 4 -21.11 -4.73 3.08
N PHE A 5 -20.59 -4.77 4.29
CA PHE A 5 -19.17 -4.58 4.62
C PHE A 5 -18.43 -5.90 4.89
N SER A 6 -19.08 -7.05 4.72
CA SER A 6 -18.45 -8.34 4.93
C SER A 6 -17.35 -8.59 3.88
N VAL A 7 -16.17 -8.95 4.36
CA VAL A 7 -15.05 -9.43 3.54
C VAL A 7 -14.85 -10.94 3.65
N LYS A 8 -15.80 -11.62 4.31
CA LYS A 8 -15.72 -13.06 4.52
C LYS A 8 -15.58 -13.81 3.20
N ASP A 9 -14.65 -14.75 3.17
CA ASP A 9 -14.28 -15.59 2.02
C ASP A 9 -13.71 -14.82 0.79
N GLN A 10 -13.51 -13.48 0.89
CA GLN A 10 -12.88 -12.69 -0.18
C GLN A 10 -11.36 -12.90 -0.18
N VAL A 11 -10.79 -13.02 -1.36
CA VAL A 11 -9.34 -13.10 -1.57
C VAL A 11 -8.79 -11.68 -1.72
N VAL A 12 -8.04 -11.24 -0.72
CA VAL A 12 -7.49 -9.88 -0.63
C VAL A 12 -5.98 -9.90 -0.75
N VAL A 13 -5.46 -9.31 -1.82
CA VAL A 13 -4.03 -9.19 -2.10
C VAL A 13 -3.51 -7.85 -1.57
N ILE A 14 -2.44 -7.87 -0.78
CA ILE A 14 -1.87 -6.67 -0.15
C ILE A 14 -0.40 -6.53 -0.52
N THR A 15 -0.05 -5.59 -1.40
CA THR A 15 1.35 -5.23 -1.63
C THR A 15 1.89 -4.44 -0.44
N GLY A 16 3.16 -4.67 -0.08
CA GLY A 16 3.72 -4.05 1.13
C GLY A 16 3.07 -4.53 2.43
N GLY A 17 2.43 -5.70 2.41
CA GLY A 17 1.72 -6.27 3.56
C GLY A 17 2.63 -6.63 4.74
N THR A 18 3.96 -6.57 4.58
CA THR A 18 4.94 -6.70 5.67
C THR A 18 5.28 -5.37 6.36
N GLY A 19 4.78 -4.24 5.85
CA GLY A 19 4.93 -2.92 6.48
C GLY A 19 3.96 -2.73 7.66
N VAL A 20 4.15 -1.63 8.41
CA VAL A 20 3.36 -1.37 9.64
C VAL A 20 1.86 -1.35 9.37
N LEU A 21 1.40 -0.55 8.40
CA LEU A 21 -0.02 -0.48 8.03
C LEU A 21 -0.48 -1.77 7.36
N GLY A 22 0.33 -2.32 6.44
CA GLY A 22 0.01 -3.55 5.72
C GLY A 22 -0.21 -4.75 6.65
N LYS A 23 0.68 -4.93 7.66
CA LYS A 23 0.53 -5.99 8.68
C LYS A 23 -0.77 -5.84 9.48
N ALA A 24 -1.07 -4.63 9.96
CA ALA A 24 -2.28 -4.37 10.74
C ALA A 24 -3.55 -4.64 9.93
N ILE A 25 -3.58 -4.18 8.66
CA ILE A 25 -4.70 -4.42 7.75
C ILE A 25 -4.84 -5.91 7.44
N ALA A 26 -3.73 -6.61 7.16
CA ALA A 26 -3.74 -8.04 6.88
C ALA A 26 -4.33 -8.85 8.05
N ALA A 27 -3.90 -8.55 9.28
CA ALA A 27 -4.40 -9.21 10.47
C ALA A 27 -5.90 -8.96 10.66
N HIS A 28 -6.35 -7.71 10.55
CA HIS A 28 -7.77 -7.36 10.73
C HIS A 28 -8.67 -7.99 9.67
N LEU A 29 -8.27 -7.94 8.39
CA LEU A 29 -9.05 -8.56 7.31
C LEU A 29 -9.17 -10.09 7.49
N ALA A 30 -8.10 -10.73 7.96
CA ALA A 30 -8.14 -12.15 8.26
C ALA A 30 -9.05 -12.48 9.46
N GLU A 31 -9.08 -11.64 10.50
CA GLU A 31 -10.02 -11.73 11.63
C GLU A 31 -11.48 -11.60 11.17
N GLU A 32 -11.74 -10.77 10.14
CA GLU A 32 -13.06 -10.61 9.50
C GLU A 32 -13.39 -11.71 8.48
N GLY A 33 -12.52 -12.74 8.37
CA GLY A 33 -12.74 -13.95 7.56
C GLY A 33 -12.31 -13.82 6.09
N ALA A 34 -11.50 -12.82 5.72
CA ALA A 34 -10.90 -12.77 4.40
C ALA A 34 -9.73 -13.76 4.27
N LYS A 35 -9.48 -14.23 3.05
CA LYS A 35 -8.27 -14.97 2.65
C LYS A 35 -7.22 -13.96 2.22
N VAL A 36 -6.21 -13.76 3.04
CA VAL A 36 -5.26 -12.67 2.85
C VAL A 36 -3.99 -13.14 2.17
N VAL A 37 -3.62 -12.47 1.08
CA VAL A 37 -2.35 -12.70 0.39
C VAL A 37 -1.42 -11.52 0.65
N ILE A 38 -0.34 -11.80 1.37
CA ILE A 38 0.67 -10.80 1.76
C ILE A 38 1.80 -10.83 0.74
N LEU A 39 2.00 -9.73 0.03
CA LEU A 39 3.11 -9.53 -0.90
C LEU A 39 4.18 -8.65 -0.28
N GLY A 40 5.43 -9.14 -0.25
CA GLY A 40 6.54 -8.41 0.36
C GLY A 40 7.90 -8.99 0.02
N ARG A 41 8.97 -8.25 0.32
CA ARG A 41 10.35 -8.63 -0.08
C ARG A 41 11.05 -9.61 0.87
N LYS A 42 10.65 -9.63 2.14
CA LYS A 42 11.35 -10.40 3.21
C LYS A 42 10.53 -11.61 3.62
N ALA A 43 10.95 -12.79 3.19
CA ALA A 43 10.26 -14.05 3.45
C ALA A 43 10.06 -14.33 4.93
N GLU A 44 11.10 -14.12 5.74
CA GLU A 44 11.05 -14.35 7.19
C GLU A 44 9.93 -13.52 7.85
N VAL A 45 9.87 -12.21 7.55
CA VAL A 45 8.85 -11.31 8.11
C VAL A 45 7.45 -11.69 7.63
N GLY A 46 7.31 -11.98 6.33
CA GLY A 46 6.02 -12.35 5.75
C GLY A 46 5.47 -13.65 6.33
N ASN A 47 6.32 -14.68 6.45
CA ASN A 47 5.93 -15.96 7.03
C ASN A 47 5.58 -15.84 8.53
N ALA A 48 6.30 -15.00 9.29
CA ALA A 48 5.94 -14.73 10.69
C ALA A 48 4.53 -14.14 10.81
N ILE A 49 4.17 -13.16 9.95
CA ILE A 49 2.83 -12.56 9.95
C ILE A 49 1.77 -13.61 9.58
N VAL A 50 2.03 -14.44 8.58
CA VAL A 50 1.11 -15.54 8.19
C VAL A 50 0.89 -16.49 9.36
N ASN A 51 1.95 -16.87 10.07
CA ASN A 51 1.85 -17.74 11.24
C ASN A 51 1.03 -17.10 12.37
N GLU A 52 1.23 -15.81 12.65
CA GLU A 52 0.42 -15.06 13.64
C GLU A 52 -1.07 -15.06 13.25
N ILE A 53 -1.40 -14.84 11.97
CA ILE A 53 -2.78 -14.87 11.47
C ILE A 53 -3.39 -16.27 11.62
N LYS A 54 -2.67 -17.30 11.19
CA LYS A 54 -3.14 -18.70 11.28
C LYS A 54 -3.32 -19.17 12.72
N ALA A 55 -2.46 -18.74 13.62
CA ALA A 55 -2.57 -19.07 15.06
C ALA A 55 -3.86 -18.49 15.68
N LYS A 56 -4.42 -17.43 15.10
CA LYS A 56 -5.70 -16.83 15.49
C LYS A 56 -6.90 -17.39 14.70
N GLY A 57 -6.71 -18.42 13.87
CA GLY A 57 -7.75 -19.05 13.06
C GLY A 57 -8.05 -18.36 11.74
N GLY A 58 -7.29 -17.34 11.35
CA GLY A 58 -7.41 -16.68 10.05
C GLY A 58 -6.72 -17.46 8.92
N GLU A 59 -7.02 -17.08 7.68
CA GLU A 59 -6.42 -17.68 6.48
C GLU A 59 -5.51 -16.67 5.79
N ALA A 60 -4.23 -17.01 5.62
CA ALA A 60 -3.27 -16.16 4.94
C ALA A 60 -2.18 -16.97 4.23
N MET A 61 -1.62 -16.40 3.16
CA MET A 61 -0.39 -16.83 2.50
C MET A 61 0.55 -15.65 2.28
N PHE A 62 1.83 -15.95 2.12
CA PHE A 62 2.86 -14.95 1.79
C PHE A 62 3.58 -15.34 0.51
N LEU A 63 3.83 -14.35 -0.35
CA LEU A 63 4.62 -14.52 -1.57
C LEU A 63 5.72 -13.45 -1.62
N VAL A 64 6.94 -13.88 -1.92
CA VAL A 64 8.07 -12.96 -2.12
C VAL A 64 7.81 -12.14 -3.36
N THR A 65 7.83 -10.81 -3.20
CA THR A 65 7.41 -9.89 -4.26
C THR A 65 8.26 -8.64 -4.28
N ASN A 66 8.79 -8.32 -5.46
CA ASN A 66 9.18 -6.96 -5.82
C ASN A 66 8.07 -6.37 -6.70
N VAL A 67 7.41 -5.31 -6.25
CA VAL A 67 6.30 -4.67 -6.98
C VAL A 67 6.72 -3.98 -8.28
N LEU A 68 8.02 -3.89 -8.55
CA LEU A 68 8.60 -3.37 -9.78
C LEU A 68 9.01 -4.48 -10.77
N ASP A 69 8.73 -5.73 -10.46
CA ASP A 69 9.07 -6.88 -11.29
C ASP A 69 7.76 -7.54 -11.77
N GLU A 70 7.44 -7.31 -13.04
CA GLU A 70 6.23 -7.81 -13.67
C GLU A 70 6.20 -9.34 -13.71
N ALA A 71 7.33 -10.00 -13.98
CA ALA A 71 7.38 -11.46 -14.06
C ALA A 71 7.08 -12.11 -12.69
N ILE A 72 7.58 -11.52 -11.61
CA ILE A 72 7.26 -11.97 -10.24
C ILE A 72 5.78 -11.75 -9.93
N LEU A 73 5.21 -10.61 -10.31
CA LEU A 73 3.78 -10.32 -10.09
C LEU A 73 2.88 -11.30 -10.86
N GLU A 74 3.21 -11.60 -12.10
CA GLU A 74 2.48 -12.59 -12.92
C GLU A 74 2.60 -14.02 -12.34
N GLN A 75 3.76 -14.39 -11.82
CA GLN A 75 3.91 -15.68 -11.15
C GLN A 75 3.08 -15.73 -9.86
N ASN A 76 3.13 -14.66 -9.06
CA ASN A 76 2.32 -14.55 -7.85
C ASN A 76 0.82 -14.63 -8.16
N LEU A 77 0.36 -14.02 -9.24
CA LEU A 77 -1.03 -14.14 -9.67
C LEU A 77 -1.40 -15.60 -9.97
N LYS A 78 -0.53 -16.35 -10.69
CA LYS A 78 -0.77 -17.78 -10.96
C LYS A 78 -0.87 -18.59 -9.68
N ASP A 79 0.02 -18.34 -8.72
CA ASP A 79 0.04 -19.05 -7.44
C ASP A 79 -1.22 -18.74 -6.61
N ILE A 80 -1.70 -17.50 -6.63
CA ILE A 80 -2.95 -17.08 -5.97
C ILE A 80 -4.15 -17.76 -6.62
N LEU A 81 -4.22 -17.76 -7.95
CA LEU A 81 -5.32 -18.40 -8.66
C LEU A 81 -5.33 -19.92 -8.48
N ALA A 82 -4.17 -20.55 -8.38
CA ALA A 82 -4.06 -21.97 -8.06
C ALA A 82 -4.54 -22.29 -6.64
N ALA A 83 -4.27 -21.41 -5.67
CA ALA A 83 -4.66 -21.61 -4.28
C ALA A 83 -6.13 -21.24 -4.00
N TYR A 84 -6.63 -20.16 -4.59
CA TYR A 84 -7.92 -19.57 -4.22
C TYR A 84 -8.91 -19.44 -5.39
N GLY A 85 -8.47 -19.59 -6.63
CA GLY A 85 -9.30 -19.51 -7.83
C GLY A 85 -9.76 -18.10 -8.21
N ARG A 86 -9.43 -17.07 -7.41
CA ARG A 86 -9.95 -15.71 -7.60
C ARG A 86 -9.08 -14.63 -6.94
N VAL A 87 -9.32 -13.38 -7.32
CA VAL A 87 -8.86 -12.18 -6.61
C VAL A 87 -10.02 -11.21 -6.49
N ASP A 88 -10.42 -10.87 -5.27
CA ASP A 88 -11.56 -9.97 -5.01
C ASP A 88 -11.14 -8.54 -4.74
N ALA A 89 -9.99 -8.37 -4.08
CA ALA A 89 -9.48 -7.04 -3.78
C ALA A 89 -7.95 -6.97 -3.90
N LEU A 90 -7.46 -5.80 -4.32
CA LEU A 90 -6.05 -5.43 -4.31
C LEU A 90 -5.85 -4.18 -3.46
N LEU A 91 -4.99 -4.26 -2.45
CA LEU A 91 -4.55 -3.12 -1.67
C LEU A 91 -3.09 -2.79 -2.05
N ASN A 92 -2.90 -1.68 -2.74
CA ASN A 92 -1.58 -1.20 -3.13
C ASN A 92 -0.95 -0.38 -2.00
N ALA A 93 -0.43 -1.07 -0.97
CA ALA A 93 0.18 -0.45 0.20
C ALA A 93 1.72 -0.45 0.18
N ALA A 94 2.34 -0.99 -0.88
CA ALA A 94 3.78 -0.88 -1.06
C ALA A 94 4.17 0.57 -1.35
N GLY A 95 5.16 1.07 -0.63
CA GLY A 95 5.63 2.44 -0.80
C GLY A 95 6.58 2.86 0.31
N GLY A 96 7.05 4.06 0.23
CA GLY A 96 7.97 4.65 1.21
C GLY A 96 8.81 5.76 0.63
N ASN A 97 9.70 6.30 1.44
CA ASN A 97 10.66 7.31 1.00
C ASN A 97 12.09 6.76 1.06
N MET A 98 13.01 7.46 0.41
CA MET A 98 14.45 7.14 0.40
C MET A 98 15.21 8.26 1.13
N PRO A 99 16.24 7.92 1.93
CA PRO A 99 17.03 8.92 2.63
C PRO A 99 17.63 9.98 1.68
N GLY A 100 18.15 9.54 0.51
CA GLY A 100 18.73 10.43 -0.49
C GLY A 100 17.72 11.31 -1.24
N ALA A 101 16.43 11.02 -1.16
CA ALA A 101 15.33 11.84 -1.69
C ALA A 101 14.72 12.76 -0.62
N THR A 102 15.33 12.83 0.58
CA THR A 102 14.87 13.66 1.69
C THR A 102 15.81 14.83 1.87
N ILE A 103 15.30 16.05 1.73
CA ILE A 103 16.07 17.28 1.99
C ILE A 103 16.26 17.44 3.49
N ALA A 104 17.50 17.59 3.94
CA ALA A 104 17.82 17.80 5.36
C ALA A 104 17.19 19.11 5.90
N PRO A 105 16.95 19.24 7.20
CA PRO A 105 16.39 20.48 7.78
C PRO A 105 17.24 21.73 7.49
N THR A 106 18.56 21.57 7.42
CA THR A 106 19.54 22.62 7.13
C THR A 106 19.88 22.71 5.65
N GLY A 107 19.35 21.80 4.80
CA GLY A 107 19.58 21.76 3.37
C GLY A 107 18.52 22.53 2.58
N ASN A 108 18.66 22.50 1.27
CA ASN A 108 17.76 23.16 0.35
C ASN A 108 17.47 22.27 -0.88
N PHE A 109 16.69 22.75 -1.84
CA PHE A 109 16.25 21.98 -2.99
C PHE A 109 17.42 21.50 -3.88
N PHE A 110 18.52 22.23 -3.92
CA PHE A 110 19.69 21.85 -4.74
C PHE A 110 20.44 20.62 -4.19
N ASP A 111 20.17 20.22 -2.94
CA ASP A 111 20.75 19.02 -2.34
C ASP A 111 19.99 17.74 -2.72
N LEU A 112 18.85 17.87 -3.44
CA LEU A 112 18.04 16.74 -3.86
C LEU A 112 18.78 15.89 -4.90
N LYS A 113 18.94 14.60 -4.61
CA LYS A 113 19.50 13.63 -5.57
C LYS A 113 18.40 13.13 -6.50
N VAL A 114 18.48 13.48 -7.78
CA VAL A 114 17.46 13.17 -8.79
C VAL A 114 17.29 11.66 -9.00
N ASP A 115 18.35 10.88 -8.93
CA ASP A 115 18.30 9.42 -8.99
C ASP A 115 17.52 8.80 -7.80
N GLU A 116 17.71 9.33 -6.60
CA GLU A 116 16.94 8.91 -5.43
C GLU A 116 15.48 9.36 -5.51
N PHE A 117 15.22 10.56 -6.04
CA PHE A 117 13.89 11.02 -6.36
C PHE A 117 13.19 10.07 -7.32
N GLN A 118 13.87 9.63 -8.39
CA GLN A 118 13.32 8.69 -9.36
C GLN A 118 13.02 7.31 -8.71
N LYS A 119 13.90 6.83 -7.82
CA LYS A 119 13.62 5.59 -7.06
C LYS A 119 12.35 5.69 -6.22
N VAL A 120 12.09 6.85 -5.60
CA VAL A 120 10.86 7.09 -4.83
C VAL A 120 9.63 7.09 -5.74
N LEU A 121 9.70 7.75 -6.90
CA LEU A 121 8.62 7.70 -7.90
C LEU A 121 8.36 6.26 -8.36
N ASN A 122 9.39 5.52 -8.71
CA ASN A 122 9.26 4.14 -9.16
C ASN A 122 8.63 3.27 -8.07
N LEU A 123 9.14 3.31 -6.84
CA LEU A 123 8.60 2.49 -5.76
C LEU A 123 7.12 2.78 -5.48
N ASN A 124 6.74 4.05 -5.42
CA ASN A 124 5.39 4.42 -5.01
C ASN A 124 4.40 4.39 -6.18
N LEU A 125 4.72 5.08 -7.29
CA LEU A 125 3.79 5.21 -8.42
C LEU A 125 3.82 3.99 -9.33
N THR A 126 4.98 3.63 -9.89
CA THR A 126 5.10 2.43 -10.74
C THR A 126 4.78 1.16 -9.96
N GLY A 127 5.19 1.09 -8.68
CA GLY A 127 4.84 -0.02 -7.77
C GLY A 127 3.37 -0.07 -7.35
N THR A 128 2.54 0.90 -7.75
CA THR A 128 1.07 0.85 -7.70
C THR A 128 0.49 0.46 -9.07
N VAL A 129 1.05 0.98 -10.16
CA VAL A 129 0.58 0.73 -11.53
C VAL A 129 0.75 -0.73 -11.93
N LEU A 130 1.95 -1.30 -11.77
CA LEU A 130 2.23 -2.69 -12.20
C LEU A 130 1.36 -3.74 -11.48
N PRO A 131 1.23 -3.75 -10.14
CA PRO A 131 0.32 -4.68 -9.49
C PRO A 131 -1.14 -4.46 -9.92
N THR A 132 -1.57 -3.22 -10.15
CA THR A 132 -2.90 -2.94 -10.67
C THR A 132 -3.11 -3.60 -12.03
N GLN A 133 -2.15 -3.48 -12.94
CA GLN A 133 -2.19 -4.11 -14.27
C GLN A 133 -2.35 -5.63 -14.19
N VAL A 134 -1.61 -6.28 -13.29
CA VAL A 134 -1.60 -7.74 -13.16
C VAL A 134 -2.87 -8.24 -12.47
N PHE A 135 -3.18 -7.70 -11.29
CA PHE A 135 -4.28 -8.22 -10.46
C PHE A 135 -5.68 -7.73 -10.88
N LEU A 136 -5.77 -6.73 -11.75
CA LEU A 136 -7.05 -6.33 -12.35
C LEU A 136 -7.57 -7.38 -13.36
N LYS A 137 -6.69 -8.15 -14.01
CA LYS A 137 -7.08 -9.16 -15.03
C LYS A 137 -8.16 -10.12 -14.52
N PRO A 138 -7.95 -10.85 -13.41
CA PRO A 138 -8.99 -11.76 -12.90
C PRO A 138 -10.25 -11.04 -12.44
N MET A 139 -10.16 -9.79 -11.94
CA MET A 139 -11.33 -9.01 -11.55
C MET A 139 -12.20 -8.66 -12.75
N VAL A 140 -11.59 -8.38 -13.92
CA VAL A 140 -12.31 -8.13 -15.17
C VAL A 140 -13.04 -9.40 -15.64
N GLU A 141 -12.39 -10.55 -15.60
CA GLU A 141 -12.99 -11.85 -15.94
C GLU A 141 -14.16 -12.19 -15.01
N GLN A 142 -14.01 -11.91 -13.71
CA GLN A 142 -15.04 -12.10 -12.68
C GLN A 142 -16.16 -11.05 -12.78
N LYS A 143 -15.97 -9.95 -13.52
CA LYS A 143 -16.84 -8.76 -13.55
C LYS A 143 -17.08 -8.16 -12.16
N LYS A 144 -16.15 -8.37 -11.26
CA LYS A 144 -16.25 -7.92 -9.87
C LYS A 144 -14.86 -7.77 -9.25
N GLY A 145 -14.64 -6.64 -8.55
CA GLY A 145 -13.39 -6.42 -7.83
C GLY A 145 -13.33 -5.09 -7.12
N ALA A 146 -12.33 -4.92 -6.27
CA ALA A 146 -12.05 -3.67 -5.60
C ALA A 146 -10.55 -3.40 -5.55
N ILE A 147 -10.14 -2.19 -5.90
CA ILE A 147 -8.75 -1.75 -5.77
C ILE A 147 -8.72 -0.58 -4.80
N VAL A 148 -7.83 -0.64 -3.81
CA VAL A 148 -7.58 0.45 -2.86
C VAL A 148 -6.12 0.85 -2.95
N ASN A 149 -5.87 2.06 -3.39
CA ASN A 149 -4.54 2.63 -3.49
C ASN A 149 -4.20 3.44 -2.23
N PHE A 150 -2.95 3.38 -1.81
CA PHE A 150 -2.46 4.17 -0.67
C PHE A 150 -1.83 5.46 -1.18
N SER A 151 -2.62 6.52 -1.24
CA SER A 151 -2.15 7.89 -1.41
C SER A 151 -1.56 8.43 -0.09
N SER A 152 -1.63 9.70 0.17
CA SER A 152 -1.19 10.35 1.42
C SER A 152 -1.77 11.75 1.48
N MET A 153 -1.89 12.31 2.68
CA MET A 153 -2.14 13.75 2.83
C MET A 153 -1.06 14.61 2.16
N ALA A 154 0.15 14.06 1.97
CA ALA A 154 1.22 14.69 1.19
C ALA A 154 0.85 14.97 -0.28
N ALA A 155 -0.16 14.30 -0.82
CA ALA A 155 -0.68 14.54 -2.17
C ALA A 155 -1.50 15.84 -2.26
N PHE A 156 -2.05 16.33 -1.16
CA PHE A 156 -3.02 17.42 -1.09
C PHE A 156 -2.49 18.65 -0.36
N ARG A 157 -1.46 18.46 0.45
CA ARG A 157 -0.82 19.54 1.21
C ARG A 157 0.68 19.53 1.00
N PRO A 158 1.32 20.69 0.83
CA PRO A 158 2.78 20.76 0.69
C PRO A 158 3.43 20.27 1.98
N MET A 159 4.17 19.18 1.86
CA MET A 159 5.00 18.67 2.93
C MET A 159 6.45 19.07 2.71
N THR A 160 7.10 19.55 3.74
CA THR A 160 8.53 19.84 3.70
C THR A 160 9.37 18.58 3.52
N ARG A 161 10.51 18.70 2.86
CA ARG A 161 11.60 17.71 2.78
C ARG A 161 11.37 16.51 1.86
N VAL A 162 10.14 16.11 1.54
CA VAL A 162 9.83 14.83 0.86
C VAL A 162 9.12 15.04 -0.48
N CYS A 163 9.66 15.93 -1.31
CA CYS A 163 9.01 16.31 -2.59
C CYS A 163 8.76 15.13 -3.54
N GLY A 164 9.68 14.16 -3.64
CA GLY A 164 9.49 12.97 -4.48
C GLY A 164 8.36 12.08 -3.99
N TYR A 165 8.25 11.90 -2.69
CA TYR A 165 7.14 11.15 -2.09
C TYR A 165 5.80 11.86 -2.33
N ALA A 166 5.73 13.18 -2.09
CA ALA A 166 4.53 13.97 -2.31
C ALA A 166 4.08 13.92 -3.78
N ALA A 167 5.00 14.09 -4.72
CA ALA A 167 4.74 13.97 -6.16
C ALA A 167 4.22 12.59 -6.55
N ALA A 168 4.83 11.51 -6.03
CA ALA A 168 4.36 10.15 -6.27
C ALA A 168 2.94 9.93 -5.73
N LYS A 169 2.64 10.42 -4.52
CA LYS A 169 1.33 10.25 -3.88
C LYS A 169 0.24 11.08 -4.58
N ALA A 170 0.57 12.26 -5.10
CA ALA A 170 -0.31 13.02 -5.99
C ALA A 170 -0.59 12.25 -7.30
N GLY A 171 0.44 11.67 -7.90
CA GLY A 171 0.32 10.77 -9.05
C GLY A 171 -0.61 9.58 -8.79
N ILE A 172 -0.51 8.94 -7.62
CA ILE A 172 -1.41 7.85 -7.22
C ILE A 172 -2.86 8.32 -7.11
N SER A 173 -3.11 9.52 -6.56
CA SER A 173 -4.47 10.07 -6.46
C SER A 173 -5.09 10.28 -7.83
N ASN A 174 -4.33 10.86 -8.77
CA ASN A 174 -4.77 11.06 -10.15
C ASN A 174 -4.95 9.71 -10.89
N PHE A 175 -4.00 8.79 -10.76
CA PHE A 175 -4.09 7.43 -11.32
C PHE A 175 -5.33 6.70 -10.82
N THR A 176 -5.68 6.86 -9.55
CA THR A 176 -6.90 6.25 -8.98
C THR A 176 -8.15 6.79 -9.65
N ALA A 177 -8.26 8.10 -9.85
CA ALA A 177 -9.39 8.73 -10.53
C ALA A 177 -9.48 8.27 -11.99
N PHE A 178 -8.36 8.22 -12.71
CA PHE A 178 -8.29 7.68 -14.06
C PHE A 178 -8.80 6.23 -14.09
N MET A 179 -8.25 5.37 -13.23
CA MET A 179 -8.61 3.94 -13.20
C MET A 179 -10.07 3.70 -12.82
N ALA A 180 -10.63 4.50 -11.91
CA ALA A 180 -12.05 4.40 -11.55
C ALA A 180 -12.95 4.65 -12.77
N ASN A 181 -12.63 5.67 -13.57
CA ASN A 181 -13.34 5.95 -14.83
C ASN A 181 -13.11 4.88 -15.90
N GLU A 182 -11.85 4.44 -16.07
CA GLU A 182 -11.46 3.44 -17.07
C GLU A 182 -12.19 2.10 -16.84
N VAL A 183 -12.17 1.59 -15.59
CA VAL A 183 -12.82 0.30 -15.30
C VAL A 183 -14.34 0.39 -15.41
N ALA A 184 -14.96 1.48 -14.99
CA ALA A 184 -16.40 1.67 -15.10
C ALA A 184 -16.85 1.74 -16.57
N THR A 185 -16.09 2.45 -17.41
CA THR A 185 -16.40 2.64 -18.84
C THR A 185 -16.15 1.36 -19.65
N LYS A 186 -15.05 0.65 -19.38
CA LYS A 186 -14.62 -0.50 -20.19
C LYS A 186 -15.19 -1.83 -19.72
N PHE A 187 -15.35 -2.01 -18.39
CA PHE A 187 -15.66 -3.30 -17.78
C PHE A 187 -16.95 -3.29 -16.95
N GLY A 188 -17.63 -2.14 -16.81
CA GLY A 188 -18.90 -1.99 -16.10
C GLY A 188 -18.74 -1.71 -14.60
N GLU A 189 -19.86 -1.65 -13.91
CA GLU A 189 -19.97 -1.12 -12.53
C GLU A 189 -19.46 -2.08 -11.43
N GLY A 190 -19.13 -3.32 -11.77
CA GLY A 190 -18.73 -4.36 -10.80
C GLY A 190 -17.33 -4.18 -10.21
N ILE A 191 -16.50 -3.33 -10.83
CA ILE A 191 -15.12 -3.08 -10.38
C ILE A 191 -15.01 -1.65 -9.87
N ARG A 192 -14.45 -1.47 -8.69
CA ARG A 192 -14.28 -0.15 -8.06
C ARG A 192 -12.82 0.12 -7.75
N VAL A 193 -12.37 1.34 -7.99
CA VAL A 193 -11.01 1.78 -7.66
C VAL A 193 -11.10 3.03 -6.79
N ASN A 194 -10.53 2.97 -5.59
CA ASN A 194 -10.52 4.06 -4.62
C ASN A 194 -9.11 4.26 -4.05
N ALA A 195 -8.90 5.38 -3.39
CA ALA A 195 -7.69 5.62 -2.62
C ALA A 195 -8.04 6.03 -1.19
N ILE A 196 -7.16 5.66 -0.27
CA ILE A 196 -7.10 6.26 1.06
C ILE A 196 -5.88 7.17 1.12
N ALA A 197 -6.00 8.28 1.82
CA ALA A 197 -4.94 9.27 1.99
C ALA A 197 -4.60 9.42 3.48
N PRO A 198 -3.81 8.50 4.06
CA PRO A 198 -3.45 8.56 5.46
C PRO A 198 -2.69 9.86 5.79
N GLY A 199 -2.96 10.39 6.98
CA GLY A 199 -2.13 11.41 7.60
C GLY A 199 -0.91 10.80 8.28
N PHE A 200 -0.45 11.43 9.35
CA PHE A 200 0.61 10.89 10.18
C PHE A 200 0.05 9.86 11.16
N PHE A 201 0.64 8.67 11.15
CA PHE A 201 0.46 7.67 12.19
C PHE A 201 1.75 7.53 12.98
N LEU A 202 1.67 7.53 14.29
CA LEU A 202 2.81 7.19 15.13
C LEU A 202 3.10 5.69 14.97
N THR A 203 4.26 5.37 14.43
CA THR A 203 4.71 4.00 14.19
C THR A 203 6.12 3.83 14.73
N GLU A 204 6.57 2.60 14.90
CA GLU A 204 7.96 2.33 15.31
C GLU A 204 8.98 2.97 14.34
N GLN A 205 8.64 3.06 13.04
CA GLN A 205 9.51 3.68 12.04
C GLN A 205 9.75 5.18 12.25
N ASN A 206 8.78 5.89 12.80
CA ASN A 206 8.84 7.35 12.95
C ASN A 206 8.76 7.81 14.41
N ARG A 207 8.75 6.88 15.38
CA ARG A 207 8.65 7.20 16.80
C ARG A 207 9.76 8.15 17.21
N THR A 208 11.02 7.81 16.95
CA THR A 208 12.18 8.65 17.28
C THR A 208 12.23 9.99 16.53
N LEU A 209 11.52 10.10 15.40
CA LEU A 209 11.38 11.34 14.66
C LEU A 209 10.33 12.27 15.30
N LEU A 210 9.27 11.69 15.87
CA LEU A 210 8.10 12.42 16.33
C LEU A 210 8.02 12.53 17.85
N THR A 211 8.65 11.62 18.60
CA THR A 211 8.63 11.59 20.08
C THR A 211 10.03 11.45 20.65
N ASN A 212 10.26 12.10 21.78
CA ASN A 212 11.43 11.94 22.64
C ASN A 212 11.31 10.66 23.47
N GLU A 213 12.38 10.26 24.14
CA GLU A 213 12.41 9.07 25.03
C GLU A 213 11.43 9.19 26.21
N ASP A 214 11.18 10.39 26.68
CA ASP A 214 10.23 10.70 27.77
C ASP A 214 8.75 10.72 27.29
N GLY A 215 8.49 10.45 26.02
CA GLY A 215 7.15 10.43 25.41
C GLY A 215 6.64 11.82 24.98
N THR A 216 7.37 12.91 25.23
CA THR A 216 7.03 14.22 24.70
C THR A 216 7.27 14.31 23.19
N TYR A 217 6.62 15.26 22.53
CA TYR A 217 6.82 15.43 21.09
C TYR A 217 8.12 16.18 20.78
N THR A 218 8.84 15.71 19.77
CA THR A 218 9.95 16.47 19.18
C THR A 218 9.41 17.73 18.51
N GLN A 219 10.31 18.65 18.12
CA GLN A 219 9.90 19.82 17.31
C GLN A 219 9.10 19.37 16.06
N ARG A 220 9.54 18.29 15.36
CA ARG A 220 8.83 17.74 14.23
C ARG A 220 7.45 17.17 14.61
N GLY A 221 7.34 16.50 15.74
CA GLY A 221 6.06 16.03 16.28
C GLY A 221 5.08 17.17 16.51
N ASN A 222 5.54 18.24 17.14
CA ASN A 222 4.74 19.45 17.37
C ASN A 222 4.32 20.14 16.06
N ASP A 223 5.22 20.21 15.07
CA ASP A 223 4.90 20.79 13.76
C ASP A 223 3.81 19.97 13.03
N VAL A 224 3.87 18.65 13.13
CA VAL A 224 2.82 17.77 12.58
C VAL A 224 1.49 18.04 13.25
N ILE A 225 1.43 18.08 14.59
CA ILE A 225 0.19 18.33 15.34
C ILE A 225 -0.43 19.69 14.99
N ARG A 226 0.39 20.73 14.81
CA ARG A 226 -0.11 22.07 14.44
C ARG A 226 -0.70 22.14 13.04
N GLN A 227 -0.35 21.22 12.15
CA GLN A 227 -0.76 21.21 10.74
C GLN A 227 -1.88 20.21 10.43
N THR A 228 -2.26 19.39 11.42
CA THR A 228 -3.37 18.43 11.35
C THR A 228 -4.56 18.88 12.15
#